data_c297ad20aabed3efb8f0fd0ff8b0d2e8
#
_entry.id   c297ad20aabed3efb8f0fd0ff8b0d2e8
#
_cell.length_a   1.000
_cell.length_b   1.000
_cell.length_c   1.000
_cell.angle_alpha   90.00
_cell.angle_beta   90.00
_cell.angle_gamma   90.00
#
_symmetry.space_group_name_H-M   'P 1'
#
loop_
_entity.id
_entity.type
_entity.pdbx_description
1 polymer ?
#
loop_
_entity_poly.entity_id
_entity_poly.type
_entity_poly.pdbx_seq_one_letter_code
_entity_poly.pdbx_strand_id
1 'polypeptide(L)'
;MRIDQKAVAARAKALPQHVEHLSVLITELARFAHPADMVVSRYFRSQPKLGNRDRALIAEASFAFLRRKTEISQFAESGQGPLGRRLALLSLFIIMVESGLGSGNRAESALADLAFVVHPGEIEWLQRFGNIERESLAPLTRVNLPEWIWNALGASVPKDECLPLAEAML
;
A
#
# COMPACT_ATOMS: atom_id res chain seq x y z
N MET A 1 -12.05 -3.66 26.82
CA MET A 1 -11.95 -2.42 26.02
C MET A 1 -13.18 -2.38 25.11
N ARG A 2 -14.14 -1.44 25.32
CA ARG A 2 -15.31 -1.32 24.44
C ARG A 2 -14.87 -0.72 23.13
N ILE A 3 -14.98 -1.50 22.05
CA ILE A 3 -14.81 -0.98 20.69
C ILE A 3 -15.91 0.06 20.47
N ASP A 4 -15.53 1.29 20.17
CA ASP A 4 -16.48 2.36 19.87
C ASP A 4 -17.17 2.06 18.52
N GLN A 5 -18.34 1.43 18.59
CA GLN A 5 -19.13 1.03 17.41
C GLN A 5 -19.44 2.22 16.50
N LYS A 6 -19.52 3.44 17.04
CA LYS A 6 -19.76 4.66 16.26
C LYS A 6 -18.55 5.05 15.42
N ALA A 7 -17.33 4.88 15.96
CA ALA A 7 -16.09 5.11 15.24
C ALA A 7 -15.87 4.06 14.12
N VAL A 8 -16.20 2.79 14.39
CA VAL A 8 -16.15 1.71 13.39
C VAL A 8 -17.12 1.98 12.24
N ALA A 9 -18.36 2.34 12.53
CA ALA A 9 -19.37 2.66 11.52
C ALA A 9 -18.98 3.88 10.66
N ALA A 10 -18.41 4.92 11.27
CA ALA A 10 -17.92 6.10 10.54
C ALA A 10 -16.76 5.75 9.62
N ARG A 11 -15.83 4.89 10.07
CA ARG A 11 -14.68 4.41 9.28
C ARG A 11 -15.14 3.57 8.09
N ALA A 12 -16.06 2.63 8.31
CA ALA A 12 -16.66 1.81 7.26
C ALA A 12 -17.34 2.65 6.16
N LYS A 13 -18.02 3.74 6.55
CA LYS A 13 -18.69 4.65 5.61
C LYS A 13 -17.71 5.46 4.75
N ALA A 14 -16.53 5.79 5.26
CA ALA A 14 -15.52 6.59 4.55
C ALA A 14 -14.62 5.75 3.63
N LEU A 15 -14.44 4.45 3.91
CA LEU A 15 -13.53 3.58 3.16
C LEU A 15 -13.77 3.52 1.64
N PRO A 16 -15.01 3.44 1.12
CA PRO A 16 -15.23 3.45 -0.33
C PRO A 16 -14.66 4.69 -1.00
N GLN A 17 -14.85 5.88 -0.40
CA GLN A 17 -14.29 7.13 -0.92
C GLN A 17 -12.76 7.14 -0.85
N HIS A 18 -12.17 6.60 0.22
CA HIS A 18 -10.72 6.48 0.34
C HIS A 18 -10.14 5.61 -0.77
N VAL A 19 -10.78 4.47 -1.11
CA VAL A 19 -10.35 3.60 -2.22
C VAL A 19 -10.44 4.34 -3.56
N GLU A 20 -11.49 5.12 -3.79
CA GLU A 20 -11.65 5.92 -5.02
C GLU A 20 -10.54 6.98 -5.13
N HIS A 21 -10.33 7.77 -4.09
CA HIS A 21 -9.27 8.77 -4.06
C HIS A 21 -7.88 8.17 -4.24
N LEU A 22 -7.61 7.06 -3.57
CA LEU A 22 -6.34 6.33 -3.70
C LEU A 22 -6.15 5.75 -5.10
N SER A 23 -7.20 5.19 -5.71
CA SER A 23 -7.12 4.65 -7.07
C SER A 23 -6.66 5.70 -8.07
N VAL A 24 -7.19 6.92 -7.97
CA VAL A 24 -6.81 8.03 -8.83
C VAL A 24 -5.38 8.50 -8.53
N LEU A 25 -5.08 8.76 -7.26
CA LEU A 25 -3.80 9.31 -6.83
C LEU A 25 -2.64 8.35 -7.10
N ILE A 26 -2.79 7.06 -6.78
CA ILE A 26 -1.76 6.03 -7.02
C ILE A 26 -1.53 5.83 -8.52
N THR A 27 -2.58 5.89 -9.34
CA THR A 27 -2.43 5.80 -10.81
C THR A 27 -1.59 6.96 -11.35
N GLU A 28 -1.71 8.17 -10.78
CA GLU A 28 -0.89 9.31 -11.16
C GLU A 28 0.55 9.16 -10.62
N LEU A 29 0.72 8.76 -9.37
CA LEU A 29 2.04 8.52 -8.76
C LEU A 29 2.84 7.45 -9.49
N ALA A 30 2.18 6.39 -9.95
CA ALA A 30 2.81 5.28 -10.66
C ALA A 30 3.46 5.69 -12.00
N ARG A 31 3.07 6.83 -12.56
CA ARG A 31 3.66 7.38 -13.79
C ARG A 31 5.04 8.01 -13.59
N PHE A 32 5.39 8.38 -12.36
CA PHE A 32 6.64 9.09 -12.02
C PHE A 32 6.92 10.35 -12.86
N ALA A 33 5.88 11.00 -13.38
CA ALA A 33 6.02 12.20 -14.20
C ALA A 33 6.42 13.44 -13.39
N HIS A 34 6.17 13.43 -12.08
CA HIS A 34 6.48 14.53 -11.16
C HIS A 34 6.90 13.96 -9.79
N PRO A 35 7.61 14.76 -8.95
CA PRO A 35 7.88 14.40 -7.56
C PRO A 35 6.60 14.05 -6.80
N ALA A 36 6.66 13.00 -5.97
CA ALA A 36 5.49 12.43 -5.31
C ALA A 36 4.77 13.44 -4.39
N ASP A 37 5.53 14.24 -3.65
CA ASP A 37 5.02 15.30 -2.77
C ASP A 37 4.24 16.37 -3.55
N MET A 38 4.70 16.74 -4.75
CA MET A 38 3.99 17.66 -5.64
C MET A 38 2.67 17.06 -6.13
N VAL A 39 2.67 15.77 -6.53
CA VAL A 39 1.47 15.08 -6.98
C VAL A 39 0.44 15.03 -5.86
N VAL A 40 0.83 14.57 -4.67
CA VAL A 40 -0.04 14.46 -3.50
C VAL A 40 -0.58 15.85 -3.09
N SER A 41 0.28 16.85 -3.02
CA SER A 41 -0.10 18.22 -2.65
C SER A 41 -1.09 18.83 -3.66
N ARG A 42 -0.84 18.67 -4.96
CA ARG A 42 -1.74 19.12 -6.02
C ARG A 42 -3.10 18.41 -5.93
N TYR A 43 -3.08 17.10 -5.73
CA TYR A 43 -4.28 16.31 -5.57
C TYR A 43 -5.14 16.79 -4.41
N PHE A 44 -4.57 17.00 -3.22
CA PHE A 44 -5.35 17.48 -2.07
C PHE A 44 -5.87 18.89 -2.22
N ARG A 45 -5.17 19.75 -2.95
CA ARG A 45 -5.69 21.09 -3.29
C ARG A 45 -6.93 21.02 -4.20
N SER A 46 -6.99 20.02 -5.08
CA SER A 46 -8.17 19.80 -5.94
C SER A 46 -9.34 19.13 -5.21
N GLN A 47 -9.11 18.62 -3.98
CA GLN A 47 -10.11 17.94 -3.16
C GLN A 47 -10.38 18.66 -1.82
N PRO A 48 -10.99 19.88 -1.86
CA PRO A 48 -11.16 20.71 -0.66
C PRO A 48 -12.08 20.11 0.40
N LYS A 49 -12.94 19.15 0.01
CA LYS A 49 -13.88 18.47 0.91
C LYS A 49 -13.25 17.36 1.75
N LEU A 50 -12.03 16.92 1.41
CA LEU A 50 -11.33 15.91 2.20
C LEU A 50 -10.86 16.50 3.53
N GLY A 51 -11.28 15.86 4.63
CA GLY A 51 -10.86 16.20 5.99
C GLY A 51 -9.38 15.85 6.23
N ASN A 52 -8.80 16.41 7.30
CA ASN A 52 -7.38 16.17 7.61
C ASN A 52 -7.08 14.69 7.88
N ARG A 53 -8.00 13.95 8.51
CA ARG A 53 -7.84 12.50 8.78
C ARG A 53 -7.84 11.68 7.49
N ASP A 54 -8.74 12.04 6.55
CA ASP A 54 -8.83 11.36 5.26
C ASP A 54 -7.56 11.62 4.44
N ARG A 55 -7.09 12.87 4.43
CA ARG A 55 -5.83 13.26 3.76
C ARG A 55 -4.64 12.50 4.34
N ALA A 56 -4.55 12.36 5.66
CA ALA A 56 -3.47 11.63 6.32
C ALA A 56 -3.47 10.16 5.89
N LEU A 57 -4.64 9.48 5.94
CA LEU A 57 -4.77 8.07 5.53
C LEU A 57 -4.40 7.88 4.05
N ILE A 58 -4.94 8.73 3.16
CA ILE A 58 -4.67 8.66 1.72
C ILE A 58 -3.19 8.92 1.43
N ALA A 59 -2.57 9.89 2.09
CA ALA A 59 -1.13 10.16 1.94
C ALA A 59 -0.29 8.98 2.41
N GLU A 60 -0.59 8.43 3.59
CA GLU A 60 0.13 7.29 4.16
C GLU A 60 0.06 6.06 3.25
N ALA A 61 -1.13 5.71 2.76
CA ALA A 61 -1.30 4.62 1.81
C ALA A 61 -0.59 4.88 0.47
N SER A 62 -0.58 6.12 0.00
CA SER A 62 0.14 6.49 -1.22
C SER A 62 1.66 6.35 -1.07
N PHE A 63 2.21 6.74 0.07
CA PHE A 63 3.63 6.55 0.35
C PHE A 63 3.98 5.08 0.64
N ALA A 64 3.07 4.30 1.24
CA ALA A 64 3.24 2.85 1.36
C ALA A 64 3.31 2.18 -0.02
N PHE A 65 2.48 2.60 -0.99
CA PHE A 65 2.60 2.17 -2.38
C PHE A 65 3.99 2.46 -2.95
N LEU A 66 4.51 3.67 -2.78
CA LEU A 66 5.82 4.04 -3.33
C LEU A 66 6.96 3.25 -2.69
N ARG A 67 6.92 3.03 -1.38
CA ARG A 67 7.92 2.24 -0.65
C ARG A 67 7.93 0.75 -1.03
N ARG A 68 6.78 0.21 -1.46
CA ARG A 68 6.63 -1.22 -1.82
C ARG A 68 6.10 -1.39 -3.25
N LYS A 69 6.39 -0.44 -4.13
CA LYS A 69 5.83 -0.38 -5.48
C LYS A 69 6.02 -1.66 -6.27
N THR A 70 7.23 -2.22 -6.26
CA THR A 70 7.55 -3.42 -7.06
C THR A 70 6.71 -4.61 -6.60
N GLU A 71 6.65 -4.85 -5.29
CA GLU A 71 5.86 -5.91 -4.67
C GLU A 71 4.36 -5.73 -4.93
N ILE A 72 3.84 -4.52 -4.66
CA ILE A 72 2.42 -4.20 -4.85
C ILE A 72 2.03 -4.33 -6.32
N SER A 73 2.84 -3.80 -7.24
CA SER A 73 2.55 -3.86 -8.68
C SER A 73 2.55 -5.29 -9.20
N GLN A 74 3.54 -6.08 -8.82
CA GLN A 74 3.64 -7.49 -9.21
C GLN A 74 2.43 -8.30 -8.69
N PHE A 75 2.07 -8.14 -7.43
CA PHE A 75 0.94 -8.86 -6.87
C PHE A 75 -0.40 -8.38 -7.45
N ALA A 76 -0.50 -7.09 -7.77
CA ALA A 76 -1.70 -6.52 -8.39
C ALA A 76 -2.05 -7.17 -9.73
N GLU A 77 -1.09 -7.74 -10.46
CA GLU A 77 -1.34 -8.46 -11.72
C GLU A 77 -2.24 -9.69 -11.52
N SER A 78 -2.18 -10.33 -10.37
CA SER A 78 -3.00 -11.50 -10.02
C SER A 78 -4.45 -11.17 -9.61
N GLY A 79 -4.78 -9.89 -9.42
CA GLY A 79 -6.10 -9.44 -9.00
C GLY A 79 -7.04 -9.17 -10.18
N GLN A 80 -8.33 -9.00 -9.87
CA GLN A 80 -9.36 -8.66 -10.85
C GLN A 80 -9.80 -7.21 -10.73
N GLY A 81 -10.42 -6.67 -11.79
CA GLY A 81 -10.91 -5.31 -11.84
C GLY A 81 -9.85 -4.25 -12.19
N PRO A 82 -10.16 -2.95 -12.06
CA PRO A 82 -9.27 -1.86 -12.45
C PRO A 82 -7.94 -1.85 -11.67
N LEU A 83 -6.82 -1.65 -12.37
CA LEU A 83 -5.49 -1.66 -11.75
C LEU A 83 -5.37 -0.65 -10.61
N GLY A 84 -5.84 0.59 -10.79
CA GLY A 84 -5.80 1.61 -9.74
C GLY A 84 -6.50 1.17 -8.44
N ARG A 85 -7.65 0.49 -8.55
CA ARG A 85 -8.35 -0.07 -7.39
C ARG A 85 -7.54 -1.15 -6.70
N ARG A 86 -6.93 -2.06 -7.45
CA ARG A 86 -6.08 -3.14 -6.91
C ARG A 86 -4.88 -2.57 -6.15
N LEU A 87 -4.20 -1.59 -6.72
CA LEU A 87 -3.09 -0.90 -6.06
C LEU A 87 -3.54 -0.18 -4.78
N ALA A 88 -4.71 0.49 -4.82
CA ALA A 88 -5.28 1.18 -3.66
C ALA A 88 -5.61 0.21 -2.51
N LEU A 89 -6.25 -0.93 -2.83
CA LEU A 89 -6.60 -1.94 -1.82
C LEU A 89 -5.36 -2.56 -1.16
N LEU A 90 -4.33 -2.91 -1.94
CA LEU A 90 -3.07 -3.43 -1.39
C LEU A 90 -2.38 -2.42 -0.49
N SER A 91 -2.34 -1.15 -0.90
CA SER A 91 -1.71 -0.08 -0.13
C SER A 91 -2.45 0.19 1.19
N LEU A 92 -3.79 0.20 1.16
CA LEU A 92 -4.61 0.31 2.37
C LEU A 92 -4.41 -0.89 3.30
N PHE A 93 -4.41 -2.10 2.75
CA PHE A 93 -4.18 -3.32 3.53
C PHE A 93 -2.83 -3.26 4.26
N ILE A 94 -1.76 -2.86 3.57
CA ILE A 94 -0.43 -2.71 4.16
C ILE A 94 -0.44 -1.77 5.36
N ILE A 95 -0.95 -0.54 5.21
CA ILE A 95 -0.93 0.42 6.31
C ILE A 95 -1.83 -0.01 7.48
N MET A 96 -2.92 -0.72 7.21
CA MET A 96 -3.77 -1.27 8.27
C MET A 96 -3.07 -2.39 9.04
N VAL A 97 -2.30 -3.24 8.37
CA VAL A 97 -1.48 -4.28 9.00
C VAL A 97 -0.33 -3.67 9.80
N GLU A 98 0.36 -2.67 9.25
CA GLU A 98 1.50 -2.01 9.89
C GLU A 98 1.08 -1.15 11.09
N SER A 99 -0.04 -0.43 10.99
CA SER A 99 -0.55 0.43 12.07
C SER A 99 -1.16 -0.33 13.25
N GLY A 100 -1.39 -1.63 13.11
CA GLY A 100 -1.88 -2.65 14.05
C GLY A 100 -2.29 -2.21 15.45
N LEU A 101 -3.48 -1.60 15.59
CA LEU A 101 -4.07 -1.19 16.87
C LEU A 101 -4.77 -2.35 17.63
N GLY A 102 -4.60 -3.62 17.20
CA GLY A 102 -5.28 -4.79 17.74
C GLY A 102 -4.33 -5.84 18.31
N SER A 103 -4.69 -6.43 19.44
CA SER A 103 -4.12 -7.69 19.92
C SER A 103 -4.69 -8.85 19.10
N GLY A 104 -3.89 -9.45 18.20
CA GLY A 104 -4.31 -10.58 17.37
C GLY A 104 -3.62 -10.59 16.00
N ASN A 105 -4.11 -11.43 15.09
CA ASN A 105 -3.63 -11.46 13.72
C ASN A 105 -3.99 -10.14 13.00
N ARG A 106 -2.96 -9.31 12.75
CA ARG A 106 -3.12 -7.98 12.16
C ARG A 106 -3.74 -8.02 10.76
N ALA A 107 -3.42 -9.05 9.98
CA ALA A 107 -3.97 -9.24 8.65
C ALA A 107 -5.48 -9.53 8.70
N GLU A 108 -5.94 -10.36 9.64
CA GLU A 108 -7.37 -10.63 9.82
C GLU A 108 -8.14 -9.38 10.24
N SER A 109 -7.57 -8.56 11.12
CA SER A 109 -8.17 -7.28 11.53
C SER A 109 -8.28 -6.31 10.35
N ALA A 110 -7.23 -6.19 9.54
CA ALA A 110 -7.23 -5.35 8.33
C ALA A 110 -8.28 -5.82 7.31
N LEU A 111 -8.41 -7.13 7.10
CA LEU A 111 -9.43 -7.71 6.22
C LEU A 111 -10.85 -7.46 6.72
N ALA A 112 -11.08 -7.58 8.04
CA ALA A 112 -12.39 -7.27 8.64
C ALA A 112 -12.77 -5.79 8.43
N ASP A 113 -11.82 -4.88 8.56
CA ASP A 113 -12.03 -3.45 8.28
C ASP A 113 -12.32 -3.20 6.80
N LEU A 114 -11.63 -3.88 5.89
CA LEU A 114 -11.82 -3.75 4.44
C LEU A 114 -13.09 -4.45 3.93
N ALA A 115 -13.67 -5.39 4.66
CA ALA A 115 -14.84 -6.16 4.24
C ALA A 115 -16.05 -5.29 3.83
N PHE A 116 -16.10 -4.03 4.30
CA PHE A 116 -17.15 -3.08 3.91
C PHE A 116 -16.99 -2.48 2.51
N VAL A 117 -15.83 -2.67 1.87
CA VAL A 117 -15.50 -2.03 0.57
C VAL A 117 -15.04 -3.01 -0.49
N VAL A 118 -14.69 -4.24 -0.10
CA VAL A 118 -14.18 -5.29 -0.99
C VAL A 118 -15.24 -6.32 -1.33
N HIS A 119 -15.12 -6.91 -2.51
CA HIS A 119 -15.92 -8.06 -2.93
C HIS A 119 -15.31 -9.37 -2.37
N PRO A 120 -16.07 -10.47 -2.27
CA PRO A 120 -15.56 -11.74 -1.74
C PRO A 120 -14.25 -12.21 -2.41
N GLY A 121 -14.13 -12.12 -3.72
CA GLY A 121 -12.91 -12.48 -4.43
C GLY A 121 -11.70 -11.56 -4.14
N GLU A 122 -11.95 -10.29 -3.80
CA GLU A 122 -10.90 -9.36 -3.36
C GLU A 122 -10.42 -9.69 -1.93
N ILE A 123 -11.30 -10.21 -1.06
CA ILE A 123 -10.92 -10.65 0.30
C ILE A 123 -9.92 -11.81 0.21
N GLU A 124 -10.25 -12.86 -0.55
CA GLU A 124 -9.36 -14.01 -0.73
C GLU A 124 -8.03 -13.61 -1.38
N TRP A 125 -8.07 -12.67 -2.29
CA TRP A 125 -6.88 -12.14 -2.95
C TRP A 125 -6.00 -11.36 -1.96
N LEU A 126 -6.56 -10.50 -1.11
CA LEU A 126 -5.84 -9.78 -0.06
C LEU A 126 -5.30 -10.74 1.02
N GLN A 127 -6.04 -11.80 1.36
CA GLN A 127 -5.54 -12.85 2.28
C GLN A 127 -4.28 -13.52 1.72
N ARG A 128 -4.29 -13.85 0.43
CA ARG A 128 -3.08 -14.42 -0.23
C ARG A 128 -1.90 -13.48 -0.16
N PHE A 129 -2.13 -12.16 -0.35
CA PHE A 129 -1.09 -11.15 -0.20
C PHE A 129 -0.56 -11.08 1.23
N GLY A 130 -1.44 -11.08 2.23
CA GLY A 130 -1.08 -11.04 3.64
C GLY A 130 -0.30 -12.26 4.13
N ASN A 131 -0.39 -13.38 3.42
CA ASN A 131 0.30 -14.63 3.73
C ASN A 131 1.65 -14.77 2.99
N ILE A 132 2.06 -13.80 2.19
CA ILE A 132 3.36 -13.83 1.52
C ILE A 132 4.45 -13.58 2.55
N GLU A 133 5.35 -14.54 2.68
CA GLU A 133 6.60 -14.35 3.41
C GLU A 133 7.54 -13.49 2.55
N ARG A 134 7.87 -12.28 3.01
CA ARG A 134 8.71 -11.35 2.24
C ARG A 134 10.08 -11.94 1.89
N GLU A 135 10.60 -12.81 2.74
CA GLU A 135 11.85 -13.53 2.56
C GLU A 135 11.83 -14.45 1.34
N SER A 136 10.63 -14.92 0.95
CA SER A 136 10.44 -15.76 -0.24
C SER A 136 10.40 -14.97 -1.56
N LEU A 137 10.24 -13.64 -1.49
CA LEU A 137 10.21 -12.79 -2.68
C LEU A 137 11.59 -12.68 -3.35
N ALA A 138 11.60 -12.52 -4.67
CA ALA A 138 12.82 -12.22 -5.40
C ALA A 138 13.50 -10.96 -4.84
N PRO A 139 14.84 -10.91 -4.76
CA PRO A 139 15.57 -9.78 -4.16
C PRO A 139 15.13 -8.40 -4.68
N LEU A 140 14.98 -8.24 -5.98
CA LEU A 140 14.52 -6.98 -6.60
C LEU A 140 13.12 -6.55 -6.15
N THR A 141 12.21 -7.51 -6.00
CA THR A 141 10.86 -7.24 -5.50
C THR A 141 10.88 -6.79 -4.05
N ARG A 142 11.71 -7.44 -3.26
CA ARG A 142 11.87 -7.24 -1.82
C ARG A 142 12.48 -5.89 -1.47
N VAL A 143 13.50 -5.46 -2.22
CA VAL A 143 14.22 -4.19 -2.01
C VAL A 143 13.62 -2.99 -2.73
N ASN A 144 12.62 -3.19 -3.58
CA ASN A 144 11.93 -2.12 -4.30
C ASN A 144 12.86 -1.16 -5.08
N LEU A 145 14.03 -1.64 -5.51
CA LEU A 145 14.99 -0.85 -6.26
C LEU A 145 14.78 -1.06 -7.77
N PRO A 146 14.99 -0.03 -8.59
CA PRO A 146 15.15 -0.20 -10.05
C PRO A 146 16.32 -1.13 -10.35
N GLU A 147 16.16 -1.97 -11.37
CA GLU A 147 17.15 -2.98 -11.74
C GLU A 147 18.55 -2.38 -11.98
N TRP A 148 18.63 -1.19 -12.60
CA TRP A 148 19.91 -0.52 -12.84
C TRP A 148 20.62 -0.11 -11.54
N ILE A 149 19.88 0.29 -10.49
CA ILE A 149 20.48 0.60 -9.17
C ILE A 149 20.96 -0.70 -8.52
N TRP A 150 20.16 -1.77 -8.59
CA TRP A 150 20.55 -3.07 -8.07
C TRP A 150 21.84 -3.60 -8.73
N ASN A 151 21.94 -3.49 -10.05
CA ASN A 151 23.12 -3.90 -10.79
C ASN A 151 24.35 -3.05 -10.44
N ALA A 152 24.18 -1.73 -10.29
CA ALA A 152 25.25 -0.83 -9.86
C ALA A 152 25.73 -1.15 -8.43
N LEU A 153 24.81 -1.46 -7.53
CA LEU A 153 25.11 -1.88 -6.16
C LEU A 153 25.94 -3.17 -6.17
N GLY A 154 25.49 -4.19 -6.94
CA GLY A 154 26.19 -5.47 -7.07
C GLY A 154 27.56 -5.40 -7.71
N ALA A 155 27.85 -4.32 -8.47
CA ALA A 155 29.19 -4.05 -9.01
C ALA A 155 30.12 -3.36 -7.99
N SER A 156 29.58 -2.71 -6.97
CA SER A 156 30.30 -1.85 -6.03
C SER A 156 30.43 -2.44 -4.61
N VAL A 157 29.60 -3.42 -4.26
CA VAL A 157 29.51 -4.01 -2.92
C VAL A 157 29.59 -5.54 -3.01
N PRO A 158 30.22 -6.24 -2.03
CA PRO A 158 30.21 -7.70 -1.95
C PRO A 158 28.79 -8.27 -2.05
N LYS A 159 28.65 -9.40 -2.76
CA LYS A 159 27.31 -9.99 -3.05
C LYS A 159 26.48 -10.31 -1.82
N ASP A 160 27.13 -10.72 -0.74
CA ASP A 160 26.52 -11.04 0.55
C ASP A 160 26.06 -9.79 1.32
N GLU A 161 26.61 -8.61 1.03
CA GLU A 161 26.23 -7.33 1.62
C GLU A 161 25.19 -6.56 0.79
N CYS A 162 25.00 -6.89 -0.50
CA CYS A 162 24.09 -6.15 -1.39
C CYS A 162 22.64 -6.14 -0.87
N LEU A 163 22.11 -7.28 -0.47
CA LEU A 163 20.73 -7.39 -0.03
C LEU A 163 20.50 -6.70 1.32
N PRO A 164 21.32 -6.95 2.37
CA PRO A 164 21.20 -6.22 3.63
C PRO A 164 21.31 -4.70 3.48
N LEU A 165 22.22 -4.22 2.62
CA LEU A 165 22.38 -2.79 2.37
C LEU A 165 21.15 -2.21 1.67
N ALA A 166 20.65 -2.87 0.64
CA ALA A 166 19.45 -2.44 -0.08
C ALA A 166 18.20 -2.42 0.81
N GLU A 167 18.07 -3.39 1.73
CA GLU A 167 16.98 -3.41 2.70
C GLU A 167 17.09 -2.28 3.75
N ALA A 168 18.29 -1.91 4.13
CA ALA A 168 18.52 -0.79 5.05
C ALA A 168 18.23 0.59 4.42
N MET A 169 18.08 0.67 3.08
CA MET A 169 17.73 1.88 2.34
C MET A 169 16.20 2.11 2.24
N LEU A 170 15.37 1.12 2.61
CA LEU A 170 13.91 1.20 2.58
C LEU A 170 13.34 1.85 3.84
#